data_58f60b82364a4cdeeede5170b1e7e865
#
_entry.id   58f60b82364a4cdeeede5170b1e7e865
#
_cell.length_a   1.000
_cell.length_b   1.000
_cell.length_c   1.000
_cell.angle_alpha   90.00
_cell.angle_beta   90.00
_cell.angle_gamma   90.00
#
_symmetry.space_group_name_H-M   'P 1'
#
loop_
_entity.id
_entity.type
_entity.pdbx_description
1 polymer ?
#
loop_
_entity_poly.entity_id
_entity_poly.type
_entity_poly.pdbx_seq_one_letter_code
_entity_poly.pdbx_strand_id
1 'polypeptide(L)'
;MLPLLIALQFLTSLPVRLPAMPTPEQQGRSLLYYPLVGLLLGALLWLAAILLAGAPPLLQAALLLTLWVALTGALHLDGLADSADAWLGGFGDRERTLTIMKDPRCGPVAVVVLVLALLLKFAALLALLQAQQYAVLLLVPVLGRAALLALFLTTAYVRPNGLGQALAENLPRPWARGVLAAVALSCLPFGM
;
A
#
# COMPACT_ATOMS: atom_id res chain seq x y z
N MET A 1 9.14 7.90 -18.06
CA MET A 1 9.44 6.60 -17.42
C MET A 1 9.97 6.72 -15.97
N LEU A 2 10.75 7.75 -15.65
CA LEU A 2 11.33 7.87 -14.27
C LEU A 2 10.28 7.90 -13.14
N PRO A 3 9.13 8.61 -13.23
CA PRO A 3 8.11 8.58 -12.16
C PRO A 3 7.55 7.18 -11.86
N LEU A 4 7.42 6.30 -12.87
CA LEU A 4 7.02 4.91 -12.65
C LEU A 4 8.10 4.12 -11.87
N LEU A 5 9.38 4.30 -12.21
CA LEU A 5 10.49 3.66 -11.49
C LEU A 5 10.55 4.12 -10.02
N ILE A 6 10.29 5.41 -9.76
CA ILE A 6 10.18 5.96 -8.40
C ILE A 6 9.03 5.28 -7.65
N ALA A 7 7.86 5.14 -8.27
CA ALA A 7 6.72 4.46 -7.66
C ALA A 7 7.01 2.98 -7.35
N LEU A 8 7.66 2.27 -8.27
CA LEU A 8 8.08 0.88 -8.07
C LEU A 8 9.09 0.74 -6.94
N GLN A 9 10.13 1.58 -6.92
CA GLN A 9 11.14 1.55 -5.86
C GLN A 9 10.54 1.85 -4.49
N PHE A 10 9.57 2.77 -4.40
CA PHE A 10 8.96 3.16 -3.14
C PHE A 10 7.94 2.15 -2.62
N LEU A 11 7.14 1.54 -3.51
CA LEU A 11 6.01 0.69 -3.12
C LEU A 11 6.30 -0.80 -3.12
N THR A 12 7.49 -1.19 -3.56
CA THR A 12 7.85 -2.62 -3.68
C THR A 12 9.28 -2.87 -3.20
N SER A 13 9.56 -4.12 -2.82
CA SER A 13 10.90 -4.60 -2.50
C SER A 13 11.71 -4.99 -3.76
N LEU A 14 11.17 -4.75 -4.96
CA LEU A 14 11.86 -5.08 -6.21
C LEU A 14 13.14 -4.23 -6.35
N PRO A 15 14.25 -4.81 -6.88
CA PRO A 15 15.54 -4.13 -6.96
C PRO A 15 15.59 -3.10 -8.09
N VAL A 16 14.77 -2.05 -7.99
CA VAL A 16 14.72 -0.95 -8.95
C VAL A 16 15.83 0.05 -8.65
N ARG A 17 16.69 0.31 -9.62
CA ARG A 17 17.74 1.34 -9.53
C ARG A 17 17.31 2.57 -10.32
N LEU A 18 17.35 3.73 -9.68
CA LEU A 18 17.11 5.00 -10.36
C LEU A 18 18.42 5.49 -11.01
N PRO A 19 18.37 6.02 -12.23
CA PRO A 19 19.57 6.50 -12.93
C PRO A 19 20.13 7.81 -12.34
N ALA A 20 19.32 8.57 -11.60
CA ALA A 20 19.69 9.81 -10.92
C ALA A 20 18.76 10.07 -9.72
N MET A 21 19.15 11.00 -8.85
CA MET A 21 18.27 11.49 -7.77
C MET A 21 17.01 12.12 -8.37
N PRO A 22 15.80 11.71 -7.93
CA PRO A 22 14.55 12.25 -8.45
C PRO A 22 14.35 13.72 -8.05
N THR A 23 13.86 14.54 -8.97
CA THR A 23 13.42 15.90 -8.61
C THR A 23 12.09 15.85 -7.84
N PRO A 24 11.75 16.90 -7.05
CA PRO A 24 10.47 16.98 -6.35
C PRO A 24 9.24 16.80 -7.28
N GLU A 25 9.28 17.34 -8.49
CA GLU A 25 8.20 17.20 -9.48
C GLU A 25 8.07 15.77 -9.99
N GLN A 26 9.19 15.04 -10.15
CA GLN A 26 9.18 13.63 -10.54
C GLN A 26 8.61 12.77 -9.43
N GLN A 27 8.92 13.09 -8.17
CA GLN A 27 8.35 12.44 -7.00
C GLN A 27 6.82 12.67 -6.95
N GLY A 28 6.34 13.91 -7.06
CA GLY A 28 4.91 14.21 -7.11
C GLY A 28 4.18 13.48 -8.22
N ARG A 29 4.77 13.43 -9.44
CA ARG A 29 4.22 12.68 -10.57
C ARG A 29 4.22 11.17 -10.35
N SER A 30 5.07 10.61 -9.51
CA SER A 30 5.12 9.17 -9.24
C SER A 30 3.82 8.65 -8.61
N LEU A 31 3.11 9.49 -7.84
CA LEU A 31 1.82 9.14 -7.24
C LEU A 31 0.77 8.71 -8.27
N LEU A 32 0.82 9.26 -9.50
CA LEU A 32 -0.11 8.88 -10.57
C LEU A 32 0.05 7.41 -11.00
N TYR A 33 1.21 6.82 -10.77
CA TYR A 33 1.53 5.44 -11.11
C TYR A 33 1.27 4.44 -9.97
N TYR A 34 0.85 4.91 -8.79
CA TYR A 34 0.59 4.04 -7.65
C TYR A 34 -0.45 2.96 -7.95
N PRO A 35 -1.61 3.25 -8.57
CA PRO A 35 -2.57 2.20 -8.94
C PRO A 35 -2.00 1.18 -9.93
N LEU A 36 -1.13 1.63 -10.86
CA LEU A 36 -0.47 0.73 -11.80
C LEU A 36 0.52 -0.22 -11.10
N VAL A 37 1.26 0.26 -10.10
CA VAL A 37 2.08 -0.60 -9.23
C VAL A 37 1.19 -1.56 -8.44
N GLY A 38 0.01 -1.11 -8.01
CA GLY A 38 -1.01 -1.97 -7.40
C GLY A 38 -1.45 -3.09 -8.33
N LEU A 39 -1.68 -2.79 -9.61
CA LEU A 39 -2.03 -3.78 -10.63
C LEU A 39 -0.91 -4.81 -10.85
N LEU A 40 0.34 -4.36 -10.91
CA LEU A 40 1.50 -5.26 -11.00
C LEU A 40 1.55 -6.22 -9.80
N LEU A 41 1.41 -5.71 -8.58
CA LEU A 41 1.39 -6.52 -7.36
C LEU A 41 0.22 -7.51 -7.37
N GLY A 42 -0.96 -7.05 -7.78
CA GLY A 42 -2.14 -7.90 -7.92
C GLY A 42 -1.93 -9.00 -8.95
N ALA A 43 -1.33 -8.69 -10.11
CA ALA A 43 -1.01 -9.68 -11.14
C ALA A 43 -0.01 -10.74 -10.64
N LEU A 44 1.00 -10.34 -9.87
CA LEU A 44 1.95 -11.28 -9.26
C LEU A 44 1.26 -12.20 -8.23
N LEU A 45 0.36 -11.66 -7.41
CA LEU A 45 -0.42 -12.44 -6.45
C LEU A 45 -1.40 -13.39 -7.16
N TRP A 46 -2.07 -12.91 -8.19
CA TRP A 46 -2.98 -13.73 -9.00
C TRP A 46 -2.24 -14.87 -9.70
N LEU A 47 -1.08 -14.59 -10.30
CA LEU A 47 -0.23 -15.62 -10.91
C LEU A 47 0.23 -16.65 -9.87
N ALA A 48 0.69 -16.20 -8.71
CA ALA A 48 1.09 -17.07 -7.62
C ALA A 48 -0.09 -17.95 -7.13
N ALA A 49 -1.30 -17.39 -7.05
CA ALA A 49 -2.50 -18.16 -6.69
C ALA A 49 -2.78 -19.29 -7.68
N ILE A 50 -2.62 -19.04 -8.98
CA ILE A 50 -2.78 -20.07 -10.03
C ILE A 50 -1.68 -21.14 -9.92
N LEU A 51 -0.44 -20.73 -9.76
CA LEU A 51 0.69 -21.66 -9.63
C LEU A 51 0.58 -22.56 -8.39
N LEU A 52 -0.06 -22.05 -7.34
CA LEU A 52 -0.28 -22.77 -6.08
C LEU A 52 -1.64 -23.50 -6.03
N ALA A 53 -2.41 -23.55 -7.13
CA ALA A 53 -3.77 -24.11 -7.14
C ALA A 53 -3.88 -25.58 -6.69
N GLY A 54 -2.77 -26.35 -6.74
CA GLY A 54 -2.70 -27.72 -6.22
C GLY A 54 -2.42 -27.82 -4.71
N ALA A 55 -2.11 -26.71 -4.03
CA ALA A 55 -1.84 -26.71 -2.60
C ALA A 55 -3.13 -26.61 -1.76
N PRO A 56 -3.14 -27.13 -0.51
CA PRO A 56 -4.27 -26.92 0.40
C PRO A 56 -4.57 -25.42 0.54
N PRO A 57 -5.85 -25.00 0.53
CA PRO A 57 -6.22 -23.56 0.56
C PRO A 57 -5.61 -22.78 1.74
N LEU A 58 -5.47 -23.42 2.89
CA LEU A 58 -4.83 -22.82 4.07
C LEU A 58 -3.36 -22.46 3.81
N LEU A 59 -2.61 -23.38 3.21
CA LEU A 59 -1.21 -23.17 2.86
C LEU A 59 -1.08 -22.13 1.74
N GLN A 60 -1.95 -22.19 0.74
CA GLN A 60 -2.00 -21.24 -0.35
C GLN A 60 -2.23 -19.80 0.17
N ALA A 61 -3.19 -19.60 1.10
CA ALA A 61 -3.45 -18.31 1.72
C ALA A 61 -2.23 -17.78 2.51
N ALA A 62 -1.55 -18.66 3.27
CA ALA A 62 -0.35 -18.31 4.02
C ALA A 62 0.79 -17.87 3.09
N LEU A 63 1.04 -18.62 2.01
CA LEU A 63 2.09 -18.31 1.04
C LEU A 63 1.79 -17.01 0.27
N LEU A 64 0.53 -16.78 -0.12
CA LEU A 64 0.12 -15.54 -0.77
C LEU A 64 0.27 -14.32 0.14
N LEU A 65 -0.11 -14.45 1.41
CA LEU A 65 0.08 -13.38 2.38
C LEU A 65 1.56 -13.07 2.58
N THR A 66 2.38 -14.11 2.73
CA THR A 66 3.85 -13.97 2.87
C THR A 66 4.45 -13.30 1.64
N LEU A 67 4.08 -13.73 0.43
CA LEU A 67 4.50 -13.12 -0.82
C LEU A 67 4.08 -11.65 -0.90
N TRP A 68 2.83 -11.33 -0.53
CA TRP A 68 2.34 -9.96 -0.52
C TRP A 68 3.16 -9.06 0.40
N VAL A 69 3.41 -9.49 1.63
CA VAL A 69 4.24 -8.74 2.59
C VAL A 69 5.67 -8.57 2.05
N ALA A 70 6.27 -9.65 1.53
CA ALA A 70 7.61 -9.60 0.95
C ALA A 70 7.70 -8.64 -0.24
N LEU A 71 6.77 -8.70 -1.20
CA LEU A 71 6.74 -7.84 -2.38
C LEU A 71 6.59 -6.35 -2.03
N THR A 72 5.91 -6.02 -0.93
CA THR A 72 5.71 -4.64 -0.49
C THR A 72 6.75 -4.15 0.51
N GLY A 73 7.72 -4.99 0.88
CA GLY A 73 8.73 -4.67 1.90
C GLY A 73 8.14 -4.30 3.26
N ALA A 74 6.91 -4.74 3.55
CA ALA A 74 6.17 -4.46 4.79
C ALA A 74 5.94 -2.96 5.11
N LEU A 75 6.28 -2.03 4.22
CA LEU A 75 6.23 -0.58 4.47
C LEU A 75 4.85 -0.08 4.97
N HIS A 76 3.76 -0.68 4.45
CA HIS A 76 2.41 -0.36 4.91
C HIS A 76 2.10 -0.92 6.30
N LEU A 77 2.76 -2.00 6.72
CA LEU A 77 2.63 -2.57 8.07
C LEU A 77 3.40 -1.71 9.08
N ASP A 78 4.58 -1.22 8.70
CA ASP A 78 5.38 -0.26 9.47
C ASP A 78 4.56 1.01 9.77
N GLY A 79 3.99 1.63 8.74
CA GLY A 79 3.12 2.80 8.92
C GLY A 79 1.86 2.51 9.76
N LEU A 80 1.30 1.30 9.69
CA LEU A 80 0.18 0.88 10.54
C LEU A 80 0.62 0.75 12.01
N ALA A 81 1.79 0.18 12.26
CA ALA A 81 2.38 0.05 13.58
C ALA A 81 2.63 1.40 14.23
N ASP A 82 3.33 2.30 13.53
CA ASP A 82 3.61 3.66 13.97
C ASP A 82 2.33 4.43 14.29
N SER A 83 1.32 4.30 13.42
CA SER A 83 0.03 4.97 13.60
C SER A 83 -0.73 4.44 14.82
N ALA A 84 -0.69 3.13 15.07
CA ALA A 84 -1.36 2.50 16.20
C ALA A 84 -0.74 2.95 17.54
N ASP A 85 0.58 2.92 17.63
CA ASP A 85 1.31 3.37 18.83
C ASP A 85 1.14 4.87 19.06
N ALA A 86 1.19 5.68 17.99
CA ALA A 86 1.01 7.12 18.08
C ALA A 86 -0.41 7.51 18.46
N TRP A 87 -1.42 6.80 17.96
CA TRP A 87 -2.82 7.06 18.31
C TRP A 87 -3.08 6.82 19.80
N LEU A 88 -2.64 5.68 20.32
CA LEU A 88 -2.85 5.38 21.73
C LEU A 88 -1.92 6.19 22.65
N GLY A 89 -0.64 6.32 22.28
CA GLY A 89 0.36 7.00 23.11
C GLY A 89 0.30 8.53 23.06
N GLY A 90 -0.28 9.09 22.00
CA GLY A 90 -0.34 10.54 21.77
C GLY A 90 -1.35 11.28 22.65
N PHE A 91 -2.41 10.61 23.10
CA PHE A 91 -3.47 11.17 23.95
C PHE A 91 -4.05 12.50 23.45
N GLY A 92 -4.11 12.73 22.14
CA GLY A 92 -4.60 13.97 21.52
C GLY A 92 -3.54 15.10 21.45
N ASP A 93 -2.35 14.91 21.99
CA ASP A 93 -1.23 15.83 21.85
C ASP A 93 -0.52 15.58 20.51
N ARG A 94 -0.51 16.61 19.65
CA ARG A 94 0.08 16.54 18.31
C ARG A 94 1.60 16.33 18.35
N GLU A 95 2.32 17.02 19.21
CA GLU A 95 3.78 16.95 19.28
C GLU A 95 4.22 15.56 19.76
N ARG A 96 3.54 15.06 20.79
CA ARG A 96 3.76 13.72 21.33
C ARG A 96 3.45 12.65 20.28
N THR A 97 2.32 12.77 19.57
CA THR A 97 1.95 11.88 18.45
C THR A 97 3.05 11.82 17.39
N LEU A 98 3.53 12.99 16.91
CA LEU A 98 4.58 13.07 15.91
C LEU A 98 5.94 12.56 16.43
N THR A 99 6.19 12.65 17.73
CA THR A 99 7.40 12.11 18.36
C THR A 99 7.36 10.58 18.38
N ILE A 100 6.22 9.99 18.78
CA ILE A 100 6.04 8.53 18.79
C ILE A 100 6.16 7.97 17.37
N MET A 101 5.56 8.60 16.34
CA MET A 101 5.69 8.20 14.94
C MET A 101 7.12 8.23 14.37
N LYS A 102 8.08 8.78 15.10
CA LYS A 102 9.52 8.80 14.72
C LYS A 102 10.34 7.82 15.53
N ASP A 103 9.77 7.21 16.57
CA ASP A 103 10.46 6.25 17.42
C ASP A 103 10.57 4.91 16.67
N PRO A 104 11.76 4.36 16.43
CA PRO A 104 11.92 3.09 15.74
C PRO A 104 11.49 1.88 16.59
N ARG A 105 11.09 2.08 17.82
CA ARG A 105 10.62 1.02 18.72
C ARG A 105 9.15 0.73 18.48
N CYS A 106 8.82 -0.55 18.39
CA CYS A 106 7.45 -1.03 18.27
C CYS A 106 6.85 -1.25 19.66
N GLY A 107 5.75 -0.59 19.95
CA GLY A 107 5.00 -0.76 21.20
C GLY A 107 4.07 -1.99 21.19
N PRO A 108 3.54 -2.39 22.35
CA PRO A 108 2.63 -3.53 22.45
C PRO A 108 1.37 -3.39 21.60
N VAL A 109 0.86 -2.16 21.43
CA VAL A 109 -0.36 -1.88 20.64
C VAL A 109 -0.12 -2.12 19.16
N ALA A 110 1.01 -1.66 18.64
CA ALA A 110 1.40 -1.94 17.26
C ALA A 110 1.47 -3.44 16.99
N VAL A 111 2.07 -4.22 17.92
CA VAL A 111 2.15 -5.68 17.77
C VAL A 111 0.74 -6.30 17.69
N VAL A 112 -0.16 -5.93 18.58
CA VAL A 112 -1.55 -6.43 18.57
C VAL A 112 -2.26 -6.07 17.28
N VAL A 113 -2.15 -4.80 16.82
CA VAL A 113 -2.80 -4.33 15.60
C VAL A 113 -2.23 -5.04 14.36
N LEU A 114 -0.91 -5.25 14.29
CA LEU A 114 -0.27 -5.98 13.20
C LEU A 114 -0.74 -7.44 13.13
N VAL A 115 -0.77 -8.13 14.28
CA VAL A 115 -1.25 -9.53 14.35
C VAL A 115 -2.69 -9.63 13.88
N LEU A 116 -3.58 -8.75 14.39
CA LEU A 116 -4.98 -8.74 13.99
C LEU A 116 -5.16 -8.42 12.50
N ALA A 117 -4.43 -7.43 11.98
CA ALA A 117 -4.49 -7.08 10.56
C ALA A 117 -4.01 -8.22 9.65
N LEU A 118 -2.92 -8.92 10.02
CA LEU A 118 -2.41 -10.06 9.27
C LEU A 118 -3.35 -11.27 9.35
N LEU A 119 -3.94 -11.55 10.51
CA LEU A 119 -4.93 -12.62 10.68
C LEU A 119 -6.19 -12.35 9.83
N LEU A 120 -6.69 -11.11 9.82
CA LEU A 120 -7.83 -10.72 8.98
C LEU A 120 -7.51 -10.84 7.49
N LYS A 121 -6.31 -10.41 7.07
CA LYS A 121 -5.86 -10.57 5.68
C LYS A 121 -5.74 -12.04 5.30
N PHE A 122 -5.20 -12.87 6.18
CA PHE A 122 -5.10 -14.31 5.97
C PHE A 122 -6.48 -14.95 5.82
N ALA A 123 -7.41 -14.65 6.73
CA ALA A 123 -8.78 -15.17 6.68
C ALA A 123 -9.52 -14.74 5.41
N ALA A 124 -9.36 -13.46 5.01
CA ALA A 124 -9.93 -12.94 3.77
C ALA A 124 -9.36 -13.64 2.52
N LEU A 125 -8.03 -13.84 2.47
CA LEU A 125 -7.38 -14.59 1.38
C LEU A 125 -7.90 -16.02 1.30
N LEU A 126 -8.01 -16.70 2.44
CA LEU A 126 -8.53 -18.06 2.51
C LEU A 126 -9.98 -18.13 1.99
N ALA A 127 -10.84 -17.21 2.41
CA ALA A 127 -12.22 -17.13 1.94
C ALA A 127 -12.31 -16.89 0.41
N LEU A 128 -11.48 -15.98 -0.12
CA LEU A 128 -11.42 -15.69 -1.57
C LEU A 128 -10.97 -16.91 -2.37
N LEU A 129 -9.97 -17.65 -1.88
CA LEU A 129 -9.47 -18.85 -2.53
C LEU A 129 -10.54 -19.96 -2.54
N GLN A 130 -11.23 -20.16 -1.41
CA GLN A 130 -12.32 -21.14 -1.32
C GLN A 130 -13.51 -20.79 -2.22
N ALA A 131 -13.81 -19.49 -2.36
CA ALA A 131 -14.83 -18.98 -3.27
C ALA A 131 -14.36 -18.88 -4.73
N GLN A 132 -13.10 -19.21 -5.04
CA GLN A 132 -12.47 -19.08 -6.35
C GLN A 132 -12.52 -17.66 -6.95
N GLN A 133 -12.56 -16.64 -6.10
CA GLN A 133 -12.65 -15.24 -6.46
C GLN A 133 -11.25 -14.61 -6.73
N TYR A 134 -10.49 -15.21 -7.62
CA TYR A 134 -9.10 -14.81 -7.92
C TYR A 134 -9.00 -13.39 -8.51
N ALA A 135 -10.04 -12.90 -9.19
CA ALA A 135 -10.04 -11.53 -9.73
C ALA A 135 -9.92 -10.45 -8.66
N VAL A 136 -10.38 -10.71 -7.44
CA VAL A 136 -10.26 -9.79 -6.30
C VAL A 136 -8.79 -9.56 -5.92
N LEU A 137 -7.90 -10.53 -6.14
CA LEU A 137 -6.46 -10.38 -5.91
C LEU A 137 -5.83 -9.30 -6.80
N LEU A 138 -6.38 -9.08 -8.00
CA LEU A 138 -5.96 -7.97 -8.87
C LEU A 138 -6.44 -6.62 -8.34
N LEU A 139 -7.68 -6.58 -7.88
CA LEU A 139 -8.38 -5.34 -7.52
C LEU A 139 -7.90 -4.74 -6.21
N VAL A 140 -7.73 -5.57 -5.17
CA VAL A 140 -7.40 -5.08 -3.80
C VAL A 140 -6.09 -4.29 -3.75
N PRO A 141 -4.96 -4.72 -4.37
CA PRO A 141 -3.74 -3.91 -4.38
C PRO A 141 -3.88 -2.61 -5.18
N VAL A 142 -4.69 -2.59 -6.25
CA VAL A 142 -4.99 -1.37 -7.02
C VAL A 142 -5.72 -0.36 -6.15
N LEU A 143 -6.79 -0.80 -5.46
CA LEU A 143 -7.58 0.05 -4.57
C LEU A 143 -6.74 0.60 -3.41
N GLY A 144 -5.89 -0.22 -2.80
CA GLY A 144 -5.00 0.21 -1.73
C GLY A 144 -4.02 1.32 -2.18
N ARG A 145 -3.51 1.26 -3.40
CA ARG A 145 -2.63 2.29 -3.96
C ARG A 145 -3.40 3.51 -4.46
N ALA A 146 -4.60 3.33 -4.96
CA ALA A 146 -5.51 4.44 -5.27
C ALA A 146 -5.92 5.21 -4.00
N ALA A 147 -6.13 4.52 -2.88
CA ALA A 147 -6.41 5.16 -1.58
C ALA A 147 -5.26 6.06 -1.12
N LEU A 148 -3.99 5.67 -1.33
CA LEU A 148 -2.84 6.54 -1.06
C LEU A 148 -2.88 7.81 -1.93
N LEU A 149 -3.15 7.68 -3.23
CA LEU A 149 -3.30 8.83 -4.12
C LEU A 149 -4.45 9.75 -3.67
N ALA A 150 -5.58 9.17 -3.27
CA ALA A 150 -6.73 9.90 -2.74
C ALA A 150 -6.38 10.63 -1.44
N LEU A 151 -5.64 10.00 -0.54
CA LEU A 151 -5.18 10.61 0.71
C LEU A 151 -4.35 11.86 0.45
N PHE A 152 -3.33 11.79 -0.44
CA PHE A 152 -2.51 12.95 -0.80
C PHE A 152 -3.31 14.05 -1.53
N LEU A 153 -4.41 13.70 -2.20
CA LEU A 153 -5.28 14.66 -2.88
C LEU A 153 -6.21 15.42 -1.91
N THR A 154 -6.66 14.74 -0.84
CA THR A 154 -7.71 15.23 0.06
C THR A 154 -7.21 15.72 1.41
N THR A 155 -6.01 15.27 1.84
CA THR A 155 -5.48 15.53 3.18
C THR A 155 -4.17 16.31 3.10
N ALA A 156 -4.01 17.32 3.94
CA ALA A 156 -2.77 18.08 4.03
C ALA A 156 -1.67 17.24 4.70
N TYR A 157 -0.47 17.28 4.12
CA TYR A 157 0.68 16.62 4.73
C TYR A 157 1.21 17.44 5.92
N VAL A 158 1.36 16.79 7.09
CA VAL A 158 1.62 17.51 8.37
C VAL A 158 3.02 17.32 8.93
N ARG A 159 3.82 16.40 8.40
CA ARG A 159 5.17 16.08 8.93
C ARG A 159 6.26 16.85 8.16
N PRO A 160 6.87 17.89 8.75
CA PRO A 160 7.95 18.62 8.09
C PRO A 160 9.15 17.69 7.82
N ASN A 161 9.76 17.84 6.65
CA ASN A 161 10.91 17.05 6.19
C ASN A 161 10.64 15.52 6.14
N GLY A 162 9.37 15.09 6.11
CA GLY A 162 9.00 13.70 5.92
C GLY A 162 9.06 13.28 4.45
N LEU A 163 9.18 11.97 4.21
CA LEU A 163 9.26 11.38 2.86
C LEU A 163 8.08 11.76 1.95
N GLY A 164 6.91 12.04 2.52
CA GLY A 164 5.71 12.42 1.77
C GLY A 164 5.63 13.90 1.41
N GLN A 165 6.51 14.78 1.91
CA GLN A 165 6.39 16.21 1.68
C GLN A 165 6.52 16.58 0.19
N ALA A 166 7.59 16.12 -0.46
CA ALA A 166 7.80 16.37 -1.88
C ALA A 166 6.68 15.77 -2.76
N LEU A 167 6.14 14.62 -2.36
CA LEU A 167 4.99 13.97 -3.00
C LEU A 167 3.74 14.86 -2.92
N ALA A 168 3.43 15.37 -1.72
CA ALA A 168 2.22 16.17 -1.46
C ALA A 168 2.27 17.54 -2.15
N GLU A 169 3.43 18.23 -2.08
CA GLU A 169 3.62 19.57 -2.62
C GLU A 169 3.63 19.60 -4.17
N ASN A 170 4.09 18.51 -4.80
CA ASN A 170 4.25 18.43 -6.25
C ASN A 170 3.23 17.48 -6.93
N LEU A 171 2.15 17.10 -6.24
CA LEU A 171 1.09 16.27 -6.82
C LEU A 171 0.37 17.02 -7.94
N PRO A 172 0.34 16.50 -9.18
CA PRO A 172 -0.42 17.09 -10.28
C PRO A 172 -1.92 16.78 -10.12
N ARG A 173 -2.61 17.56 -9.28
CA ARG A 173 -3.99 17.34 -8.81
C ARG A 173 -5.03 17.06 -9.93
N PRO A 174 -5.03 17.73 -11.10
CA PRO A 174 -5.98 17.40 -12.15
C PRO A 174 -5.81 15.97 -12.67
N TRP A 175 -4.57 15.55 -12.92
CA TRP A 175 -4.26 14.20 -13.36
C TRP A 175 -4.57 13.15 -12.30
N ALA A 176 -4.32 13.46 -11.02
CA ALA A 176 -4.65 12.59 -9.90
C ALA A 176 -6.15 12.28 -9.83
N ARG A 177 -7.01 13.29 -10.04
CA ARG A 177 -8.47 13.10 -10.12
C ARG A 177 -8.86 12.21 -11.29
N GLY A 178 -8.24 12.40 -12.45
CA GLY A 178 -8.47 11.56 -13.64
C GLY A 178 -8.09 10.10 -13.39
N VAL A 179 -6.94 9.84 -12.75
CA VAL A 179 -6.51 8.49 -12.39
C VAL A 179 -7.49 7.83 -11.41
N LEU A 180 -7.93 8.55 -10.37
CA LEU A 180 -8.91 8.03 -9.42
C LEU A 180 -10.26 7.73 -10.08
N ALA A 181 -10.73 8.60 -10.98
CA ALA A 181 -11.95 8.35 -11.75
C ALA A 181 -11.81 7.12 -12.64
N ALA A 182 -10.67 6.93 -13.31
CA ALA A 182 -10.40 5.74 -14.12
C ALA A 182 -10.40 4.45 -13.28
N VAL A 183 -9.77 4.49 -12.08
CA VAL A 183 -9.81 3.34 -11.14
C VAL A 183 -11.25 3.07 -10.70
N ALA A 184 -12.03 4.09 -10.31
CA ALA A 184 -13.42 3.91 -9.89
C ALA A 184 -14.27 3.29 -11.01
N LEU A 185 -14.12 3.75 -12.25
CA LEU A 185 -14.81 3.18 -13.41
C LEU A 185 -14.41 1.72 -13.68
N SER A 186 -13.13 1.37 -13.48
CA SER A 186 -12.68 -0.02 -13.66
C SER A 186 -13.25 -0.98 -12.61
N CYS A 187 -13.77 -0.48 -11.49
CA CYS A 187 -14.40 -1.30 -10.45
C CYS A 187 -15.87 -1.61 -10.72
N LEU A 188 -16.55 -0.89 -11.62
CA LEU A 188 -17.99 -1.08 -11.89
C LEU A 188 -18.36 -2.52 -12.29
N PRO A 189 -17.57 -3.25 -13.11
CA PRO A 189 -17.89 -4.64 -13.47
C PRO A 189 -17.85 -5.62 -12.29
N PHE A 190 -17.17 -5.27 -11.19
CA PHE A 190 -17.00 -6.13 -10.01
C PHE A 190 -18.07 -5.89 -8.93
N GLY A 191 -18.95 -4.91 -9.12
CA GLY A 191 -20.00 -4.52 -8.17
C GLY A 191 -21.41 -4.98 -8.58
N MET A 192 -21.54 -5.74 -9.66
CA MET A 192 -22.82 -6.31 -10.12
C MET A 192 -22.90 -7.81 -9.88
#